data_bcbd3a859516babb5ea3d83b530cd2e7
#
_entry.id   bcbd3a859516babb5ea3d83b530cd2e7
#
_cell.length_a   1.000
_cell.length_b   1.000
_cell.length_c   1.000
_cell.angle_alpha   90.00
_cell.angle_beta   90.00
_cell.angle_gamma   90.00
#
_symmetry.space_group_name_H-M   'P 1'
#
loop_
_entity.id
_entity.type
_entity.pdbx_description
1 polymer ?
#
loop_
_entity_poly.entity_id
_entity_poly.type
_entity_poly.pdbx_seq_one_letter_code
_entity_poly.pdbx_strand_id
1 'polypeptide(L)'
;MLTSGDGAVEFEPAFPKSFALTNSIVAMMAGDSAIQAEILQDVHGVILERIRTHPTVWIKVKEAAELYSKVYSKIKQKRGENAILGPLGLTHKTFIEGQKSMSESFVNQITKELLNFGMEEFETILTGIDTDGAHIYVVSNYGIHCFDTVGFAAIGSGSRHAQSQFMLARHGRLAKQEETILLTYSSKKYSEAAPGVGEATDMFSIGPVIGSHFIVGEPILKDLEKMHRRRVKREEAALRKSVKEVHEYTKKLQEEAAKLAKGQQASVIDGGSAPTDGAGVSNNPKKG
;
A
#
# COMPACT_ATOMS: atom_id res chain seq x y z
N MET A 1 -5.40 -9.45 10.48
CA MET A 1 -5.83 -10.61 9.68
C MET A 1 -4.59 -11.26 9.10
N LEU A 2 -4.38 -12.55 9.31
CA LEU A 2 -3.32 -13.34 8.71
C LEU A 2 -3.96 -14.21 7.65
N THR A 3 -3.48 -14.15 6.42
CA THR A 3 -3.81 -15.08 5.34
C THR A 3 -2.73 -16.15 5.29
N SER A 4 -3.10 -17.40 5.45
CA SER A 4 -2.20 -18.52 5.20
C SER A 4 -2.18 -18.83 3.69
N GLY A 5 -0.99 -19.09 3.14
CA GLY A 5 -0.57 -19.22 1.74
C GLY A 5 -1.56 -19.55 0.62
N ASP A 6 -2.70 -20.19 0.90
CA ASP A 6 -3.69 -20.57 -0.12
C ASP A 6 -5.01 -19.78 -0.03
N GLY A 7 -5.07 -18.72 0.79
CA GLY A 7 -6.31 -17.95 0.97
C GLY A 7 -7.44 -18.69 1.69
N ALA A 8 -7.21 -19.93 2.15
CA ALA A 8 -8.23 -20.80 2.70
C ALA A 8 -8.57 -20.51 4.18
N VAL A 9 -7.70 -19.82 4.90
CA VAL A 9 -7.92 -19.49 6.32
C VAL A 9 -7.55 -18.03 6.56
N GLU A 10 -8.54 -17.22 6.90
CA GLU A 10 -8.34 -15.87 7.38
C GLU A 10 -8.48 -15.85 8.90
N PHE A 11 -7.45 -15.39 9.57
CA PHE A 11 -7.39 -15.32 11.02
C PHE A 11 -6.98 -13.90 11.43
N GLU A 12 -7.78 -13.28 12.29
CA GLU A 12 -7.44 -11.99 12.89
C GLU A 12 -6.87 -12.25 14.29
N PRO A 13 -5.52 -12.21 14.44
CA PRO A 13 -4.91 -12.43 15.75
C PRO A 13 -5.26 -11.28 16.68
N ALA A 14 -5.40 -11.59 17.97
CA ALA A 14 -5.55 -10.57 19.01
C ALA A 14 -4.28 -9.70 19.21
N PHE A 15 -3.23 -9.93 18.41
CA PHE A 15 -1.97 -9.19 18.51
C PHE A 15 -2.04 -7.92 17.65
N PRO A 16 -1.80 -6.73 18.22
CA PRO A 16 -1.86 -5.48 17.50
C PRO A 16 -0.77 -5.43 16.42
N LYS A 17 -1.10 -4.94 15.22
CA LYS A 17 -0.14 -4.70 14.13
C LYS A 17 0.70 -3.44 14.33
N SER A 18 0.63 -2.85 15.50
CA SER A 18 1.35 -1.65 15.91
C SER A 18 2.09 -1.89 17.20
N PHE A 19 3.31 -1.38 17.28
CA PHE A 19 4.19 -1.55 18.43
C PHE A 19 4.89 -0.23 18.79
N ALA A 20 4.78 0.20 20.04
CA ALA A 20 5.49 1.37 20.53
C ALA A 20 6.97 1.00 20.81
N LEU A 21 7.87 1.47 19.96
CA LEU A 21 9.32 1.30 20.15
C LEU A 21 9.85 2.18 21.27
N THR A 22 9.30 3.39 21.37
CA THR A 22 9.55 4.35 22.43
C THR A 22 8.26 5.12 22.74
N ASN A 23 8.28 6.02 23.70
CA ASN A 23 7.16 6.94 23.96
C ASN A 23 6.90 7.94 22.80
N SER A 24 7.77 8.01 21.81
CA SER A 24 7.69 8.95 20.68
C SER A 24 7.68 8.28 19.32
N ILE A 25 7.94 6.95 19.24
CA ILE A 25 8.10 6.23 17.98
C ILE A 25 7.24 4.97 18.01
N VAL A 26 6.40 4.81 16.99
CA VAL A 26 5.55 3.63 16.79
C VAL A 26 5.92 2.96 15.47
N ALA A 27 6.00 1.65 15.49
CA ALA A 27 6.10 0.79 14.31
C ALA A 27 4.71 0.22 13.98
N MET A 28 4.28 0.32 12.73
CA MET A 28 3.08 -0.33 12.19
C MET A 28 3.49 -1.30 11.09
N MET A 29 2.97 -2.52 11.12
CA MET A 29 3.52 -3.65 10.36
C MET A 29 2.50 -4.27 9.41
N ALA A 30 2.99 -4.68 8.23
CA ALA A 30 2.26 -5.49 7.27
C ALA A 30 3.18 -6.54 6.64
N GLY A 31 2.62 -7.67 6.20
CA GLY A 31 3.35 -8.81 5.65
C GLY A 31 3.55 -9.92 6.68
N ASP A 32 4.63 -10.69 6.55
CA ASP A 32 4.91 -11.85 7.41
C ASP A 32 5.10 -11.47 8.88
N SER A 33 4.22 -11.98 9.73
CA SER A 33 4.21 -11.64 11.17
C SER A 33 5.36 -12.26 11.95
N ALA A 34 5.90 -13.41 11.52
CA ALA A 34 6.99 -14.07 12.19
C ALA A 34 8.31 -13.33 11.95
N ILE A 35 8.55 -12.89 10.72
CA ILE A 35 9.69 -12.04 10.37
C ILE A 35 9.60 -10.71 11.10
N GLN A 36 8.44 -10.10 11.13
CA GLN A 36 8.20 -8.83 11.83
C GLN A 36 8.47 -8.94 13.33
N ALA A 37 8.03 -10.04 13.96
CA ALA A 37 8.28 -10.27 15.38
C ALA A 37 9.77 -10.43 15.70
N GLU A 38 10.53 -11.18 14.85
CA GLU A 38 11.98 -11.35 15.00
C GLU A 38 12.71 -10.01 14.89
N ILE A 39 12.37 -9.20 13.86
CA ILE A 39 12.97 -7.87 13.66
C ILE A 39 12.66 -6.95 14.84
N LEU A 40 11.39 -6.90 15.28
CA LEU A 40 10.98 -6.05 16.38
C LEU A 40 11.68 -6.40 17.68
N GLN A 41 11.84 -7.68 17.98
CA GLN A 41 12.54 -8.14 19.19
C GLN A 41 13.98 -7.62 19.21
N ASP A 42 14.71 -7.77 18.11
CA ASP A 42 16.09 -7.30 18.00
C ASP A 42 16.18 -5.78 18.03
N VAL A 43 15.32 -5.07 17.29
CA VAL A 43 15.28 -3.60 17.25
C VAL A 43 14.95 -3.04 18.64
N HIS A 44 13.91 -3.57 19.28
CA HIS A 44 13.48 -3.13 20.60
C HIS A 44 14.57 -3.37 21.66
N GLY A 45 15.26 -4.52 21.59
CA GLY A 45 16.39 -4.81 22.47
C GLY A 45 17.51 -3.78 22.36
N VAL A 46 17.90 -3.40 21.14
CA VAL A 46 18.92 -2.37 20.90
C VAL A 46 18.45 -0.98 21.38
N ILE A 47 17.19 -0.64 21.13
CA ILE A 47 16.61 0.64 21.57
C ILE A 47 16.57 0.72 23.11
N LEU A 48 16.12 -0.32 23.79
CA LEU A 48 16.09 -0.36 25.26
C LEU A 48 17.48 -0.23 25.87
N GLU A 49 18.48 -0.91 25.30
CA GLU A 49 19.87 -0.79 25.78
C GLU A 49 20.41 0.63 25.59
N ARG A 50 20.08 1.26 24.46
CA ARG A 50 20.46 2.66 24.21
C ARG A 50 19.78 3.62 25.20
N ILE A 51 18.49 3.45 25.49
CA ILE A 51 17.77 4.26 26.48
C ILE A 51 18.38 4.06 27.86
N ARG A 52 18.76 2.83 28.21
CA ARG A 52 19.40 2.51 29.49
C ARG A 52 20.77 3.19 29.67
N THR A 53 21.57 3.19 28.60
CA THR A 53 22.95 3.75 28.62
C THR A 53 22.96 5.25 28.42
N HIS A 54 21.99 5.82 27.72
CA HIS A 54 21.92 7.25 27.39
C HIS A 54 20.48 7.79 27.60
N PRO A 55 19.99 7.85 28.85
CA PRO A 55 18.57 8.14 29.13
C PRO A 55 18.10 9.55 28.76
N THR A 56 19.03 10.47 28.54
CA THR A 56 18.75 11.87 28.17
C THR A 56 18.78 12.11 26.65
N VAL A 57 19.17 11.11 25.86
CA VAL A 57 19.29 11.24 24.39
C VAL A 57 18.08 10.62 23.71
N TRP A 58 17.27 11.44 23.07
CA TRP A 58 16.17 11.01 22.26
C TRP A 58 16.64 10.27 21.00
N ILE A 59 16.03 9.14 20.71
CA ILE A 59 16.27 8.39 19.47
C ILE A 59 15.50 9.08 18.36
N LYS A 60 16.17 9.37 17.23
CA LYS A 60 15.51 9.93 16.04
C LYS A 60 14.71 8.86 15.32
N VAL A 61 13.60 9.26 14.71
CA VAL A 61 12.75 8.33 13.92
C VAL A 61 13.54 7.72 12.78
N LYS A 62 14.40 8.52 12.13
CA LYS A 62 15.32 8.05 11.08
C LYS A 62 16.28 6.98 11.57
N GLU A 63 16.89 7.17 12.74
CA GLU A 63 17.78 6.17 13.35
C GLU A 63 17.07 4.86 13.65
N ALA A 64 15.82 4.92 14.11
CA ALA A 64 15.00 3.72 14.31
C ALA A 64 14.72 3.00 12.98
N ALA A 65 14.45 3.74 11.89
CA ALA A 65 14.26 3.17 10.56
C ALA A 65 15.54 2.53 10.01
N GLU A 66 16.67 3.17 10.18
CA GLU A 66 17.99 2.63 9.80
C GLU A 66 18.33 1.37 10.59
N LEU A 67 18.06 1.36 11.91
CA LEU A 67 18.24 0.19 12.75
C LEU A 67 17.35 -0.97 12.28
N TYR A 68 16.08 -0.69 12.00
CA TYR A 68 15.11 -1.67 11.51
C TYR A 68 15.58 -2.33 10.20
N SER A 69 16.00 -1.53 9.23
CA SER A 69 16.54 -2.00 7.95
C SER A 69 17.82 -2.80 8.12
N LYS A 70 18.71 -2.39 9.03
CA LYS A 70 19.95 -3.11 9.35
C LYS A 70 19.68 -4.48 9.98
N VAL A 71 18.75 -4.56 10.91
CA VAL A 71 18.33 -5.82 11.55
C VAL A 71 17.73 -6.75 10.52
N TYR A 72 16.82 -6.26 9.67
CA TYR A 72 16.27 -7.04 8.56
C TYR A 72 17.37 -7.60 7.65
N SER A 73 18.31 -6.78 7.23
CA SER A 73 19.41 -7.20 6.35
C SER A 73 20.25 -8.30 7.00
N LYS A 74 20.51 -8.21 8.31
CA LYS A 74 21.22 -9.23 9.07
C LYS A 74 20.45 -10.56 9.14
N ILE A 75 19.14 -10.49 9.38
CA ILE A 75 18.26 -11.68 9.40
C ILE A 75 18.23 -12.32 8.00
N LYS A 76 18.05 -11.53 6.95
CA LYS A 76 18.08 -12.00 5.55
C LYS A 76 19.39 -12.70 5.22
N GLN A 77 20.52 -12.10 5.56
CA GLN A 77 21.85 -12.68 5.33
C GLN A 77 22.00 -14.02 6.07
N LYS A 78 21.61 -14.09 7.35
CA LYS A 78 21.68 -15.33 8.14
C LYS A 78 20.80 -16.44 7.57
N ARG A 79 19.58 -16.11 7.15
CA ARG A 79 18.66 -17.09 6.54
C ARG A 79 19.16 -17.57 5.19
N GLY A 80 19.70 -16.68 4.35
CA GLY A 80 20.32 -17.04 3.06
C GLY A 80 21.56 -17.93 3.26
N GLU A 81 22.42 -17.62 4.23
CA GLU A 81 23.54 -18.48 4.61
C GLU A 81 23.07 -19.88 5.00
N ASN A 82 22.10 -19.98 5.90
CA ASN A 82 21.57 -21.25 6.38
C ASN A 82 20.89 -22.06 5.25
N ALA A 83 20.18 -21.40 4.35
CA ALA A 83 19.43 -22.05 3.28
C ALA A 83 20.33 -22.54 2.13
N ILE A 84 21.38 -21.78 1.79
CA ILE A 84 22.18 -22.01 0.57
C ILE A 84 23.56 -22.59 0.91
N LEU A 85 24.26 -22.00 1.87
CA LEU A 85 25.60 -22.42 2.24
C LEU A 85 25.61 -23.52 3.29
N GLY A 86 24.68 -23.51 4.23
CA GLY A 86 24.58 -24.47 5.32
C GLY A 86 24.51 -25.92 4.85
N PRO A 87 23.67 -26.31 3.87
CA PRO A 87 23.63 -27.67 3.32
C PRO A 87 24.95 -28.14 2.72
N LEU A 88 25.81 -27.21 2.32
CA LEU A 88 27.14 -27.49 1.74
C LEU A 88 28.24 -27.52 2.81
N GLY A 89 27.91 -27.34 4.09
CA GLY A 89 28.87 -27.24 5.19
C GLY A 89 29.67 -25.92 5.17
N LEU A 90 29.20 -24.90 4.44
CA LEU A 90 29.87 -23.62 4.28
C LEU A 90 29.18 -22.52 5.11
N THR A 91 29.97 -21.54 5.51
CA THR A 91 29.52 -20.25 6.03
C THR A 91 29.83 -19.16 5.01
N HIS A 92 29.25 -17.97 5.18
CA HIS A 92 29.59 -16.81 4.35
C HIS A 92 31.12 -16.54 4.34
N LYS A 93 31.73 -16.63 5.52
CA LYS A 93 33.19 -16.46 5.68
C LYS A 93 33.97 -17.52 4.91
N THR A 94 33.68 -18.80 5.14
CA THR A 94 34.42 -19.90 4.47
C THR A 94 34.17 -19.95 2.97
N PHE A 95 33.00 -19.55 2.50
CA PHE A 95 32.71 -19.39 1.07
C PHE A 95 33.60 -18.32 0.42
N ILE A 96 33.65 -17.09 1.03
CA ILE A 96 34.48 -16.01 0.50
C ILE A 96 35.98 -16.40 0.51
N GLU A 97 36.47 -16.92 1.62
CA GLU A 97 37.89 -17.31 1.76
C GLU A 97 38.28 -18.46 0.83
N GLY A 98 37.35 -19.38 0.57
CA GLY A 98 37.56 -20.57 -0.24
C GLY A 98 37.37 -20.40 -1.75
N GLN A 99 36.91 -19.26 -2.24
CA GLN A 99 36.54 -19.05 -3.65
C GLN A 99 37.64 -19.42 -4.64
N LYS A 100 38.93 -19.16 -4.29
CA LYS A 100 40.07 -19.47 -5.16
C LYS A 100 40.29 -20.96 -5.37
N SER A 101 39.82 -21.82 -4.48
CA SER A 101 39.91 -23.27 -4.53
C SER A 101 38.67 -23.97 -5.10
N MET A 102 37.62 -23.20 -5.38
CA MET A 102 36.35 -23.68 -5.95
C MET A 102 36.33 -23.46 -7.47
N SER A 103 35.51 -24.25 -8.18
CA SER A 103 35.33 -24.02 -9.62
C SER A 103 34.55 -22.70 -9.83
N GLU A 104 34.88 -21.96 -10.88
CA GLU A 104 34.22 -20.70 -11.22
C GLU A 104 32.70 -20.89 -11.41
N SER A 105 32.28 -21.98 -12.04
CA SER A 105 30.87 -22.29 -12.23
C SER A 105 30.12 -22.45 -10.91
N PHE A 106 30.73 -23.14 -9.93
CA PHE A 106 30.13 -23.29 -8.60
C PHE A 106 30.04 -21.97 -7.86
N VAL A 107 31.10 -21.14 -7.86
CA VAL A 107 31.09 -19.81 -7.24
C VAL A 107 30.00 -18.92 -7.84
N ASN A 108 29.91 -18.92 -9.18
CA ASN A 108 28.89 -18.11 -9.88
C ASN A 108 27.46 -18.57 -9.57
N GLN A 109 27.24 -19.91 -9.50
CA GLN A 109 25.92 -20.44 -9.14
C GLN A 109 25.53 -20.04 -7.72
N ILE A 110 26.36 -20.28 -6.72
CA ILE A 110 26.08 -19.97 -5.32
C ILE A 110 25.90 -18.46 -5.13
N THR A 111 26.74 -17.65 -5.77
CA THR A 111 26.60 -16.18 -5.72
C THR A 111 25.24 -15.73 -6.29
N LYS A 112 24.81 -16.31 -7.41
CA LYS A 112 23.50 -16.02 -8.00
C LYS A 112 22.36 -16.43 -7.08
N GLU A 113 22.44 -17.58 -6.45
CA GLU A 113 21.43 -18.06 -5.49
C GLU A 113 21.35 -17.14 -4.26
N LEU A 114 22.49 -16.72 -3.70
CA LEU A 114 22.55 -15.78 -2.56
C LEU A 114 22.00 -14.40 -2.92
N LEU A 115 22.32 -13.88 -4.11
CA LEU A 115 21.81 -12.59 -4.56
C LEU A 115 20.29 -12.62 -4.82
N ASN A 116 19.78 -13.75 -5.29
CA ASN A 116 18.37 -13.97 -5.57
C ASN A 116 17.58 -14.48 -4.35
N PHE A 117 18.25 -14.71 -3.22
CA PHE A 117 17.56 -15.16 -2.01
C PHE A 117 16.52 -14.13 -1.57
N GLY A 118 15.25 -14.50 -1.71
CA GLY A 118 14.10 -13.74 -1.27
C GLY A 118 13.64 -14.13 0.14
N MET A 119 13.13 -13.21 0.87
CA MET A 119 12.31 -13.44 2.06
C MET A 119 10.88 -12.96 1.74
N GLU A 120 9.92 -13.42 2.51
CA GLU A 120 8.55 -12.94 2.42
C GLU A 120 8.51 -11.39 2.48
N GLU A 121 7.60 -10.83 1.72
CA GLU A 121 7.45 -9.37 1.67
C GLU A 121 6.97 -8.85 3.03
N PHE A 122 7.59 -7.76 3.44
CA PHE A 122 7.17 -7.01 4.62
C PHE A 122 7.24 -5.53 4.34
N GLU A 123 6.40 -4.79 5.02
CA GLU A 123 6.43 -3.34 5.07
C GLU A 123 6.22 -2.89 6.51
N THR A 124 6.96 -1.89 6.94
CA THR A 124 6.80 -1.29 8.27
C THR A 124 6.82 0.21 8.18
N ILE A 125 5.77 0.87 8.66
CA ILE A 125 5.79 2.31 8.89
C ILE A 125 6.41 2.55 10.27
N LEU A 126 7.49 3.35 10.29
CA LEU A 126 8.06 3.92 11.49
C LEU A 126 7.70 5.40 11.53
N THR A 127 6.89 5.78 12.48
CA THR A 127 6.44 7.17 12.62
C THR A 127 6.60 7.65 14.05
N GLY A 128 6.83 8.93 14.19
CA GLY A 128 7.04 9.52 15.50
C GLY A 128 7.39 10.99 15.46
N ILE A 129 7.71 11.51 16.65
CA ILE A 129 8.21 12.87 16.85
C ILE A 129 9.57 12.79 17.54
N ASP A 130 10.55 13.45 16.97
CA ASP A 130 11.88 13.65 17.56
C ASP A 130 12.27 15.12 17.60
N THR A 131 13.55 15.41 17.86
CA THR A 131 14.06 16.78 17.97
C THR A 131 13.96 17.58 16.67
N ASP A 132 13.84 16.91 15.54
CA ASP A 132 13.76 17.55 14.22
C ASP A 132 12.29 17.69 13.75
N GLY A 133 11.34 17.12 14.48
CA GLY A 133 9.90 17.22 14.22
C GLY A 133 9.22 15.87 14.04
N ALA A 134 8.08 15.88 13.34
CA ALA A 134 7.33 14.67 13.02
C ALA A 134 7.83 14.03 11.73
N HIS A 135 8.00 12.71 11.75
CA HIS A 135 8.56 11.93 10.65
C HIS A 135 7.74 10.68 10.35
N ILE A 136 7.74 10.29 9.07
CA ILE A 136 7.15 9.05 8.56
C ILE A 136 8.17 8.37 7.66
N TYR A 137 8.61 7.18 8.04
CA TYR A 137 9.46 6.33 7.22
C TYR A 137 8.76 5.01 6.94
N VAL A 138 8.89 4.53 5.71
CA VAL A 138 8.48 3.16 5.33
C VAL A 138 9.75 2.36 5.09
N VAL A 139 9.88 1.26 5.81
CA VAL A 139 10.96 0.28 5.64
C VAL A 139 10.38 -0.97 4.99
N SER A 140 11.00 -1.42 3.92
CA SER A 140 10.61 -2.61 3.17
C SER A 140 11.82 -3.40 2.68
N ASN A 141 11.58 -4.46 1.92
CA ASN A 141 12.63 -5.22 1.22
C ASN A 141 13.48 -4.33 0.28
N TYR A 142 12.94 -3.19 -0.15
CA TYR A 142 13.59 -2.27 -1.09
C TYR A 142 14.34 -1.12 -0.40
N GLY A 143 14.30 -1.06 0.93
CA GLY A 143 15.02 -0.06 1.72
C GLY A 143 14.13 0.87 2.52
N ILE A 144 14.62 2.07 2.79
CA ILE A 144 13.98 3.08 3.64
C ILE A 144 13.49 4.23 2.74
N HIS A 145 12.22 4.57 2.87
CA HIS A 145 11.60 5.67 2.15
C HIS A 145 11.03 6.70 3.13
N CYS A 146 11.36 7.98 2.94
CA CYS A 146 10.85 9.09 3.74
C CYS A 146 9.58 9.66 3.11
N PHE A 147 8.51 9.75 3.89
CA PHE A 147 7.20 10.26 3.48
C PHE A 147 6.86 11.62 4.12
N ASP A 148 7.81 12.31 4.73
CA ASP A 148 7.59 13.58 5.42
C ASP A 148 6.98 14.66 4.52
N THR A 149 7.41 14.74 3.27
CA THR A 149 6.88 15.70 2.30
C THR A 149 5.48 15.34 1.81
N VAL A 150 5.18 14.04 1.77
CA VAL A 150 3.84 13.52 1.39
C VAL A 150 2.85 13.73 2.52
N GLY A 151 3.30 13.51 3.77
CA GLY A 151 2.50 13.70 4.97
C GLY A 151 1.59 12.52 5.34
N PHE A 152 1.64 11.42 4.60
CA PHE A 152 0.96 10.17 4.92
C PHE A 152 1.66 8.97 4.29
N ALA A 153 1.43 7.79 4.87
CA ALA A 153 1.85 6.50 4.30
C ALA A 153 0.78 5.44 4.58
N ALA A 154 0.71 4.42 3.74
CA ALA A 154 -0.11 3.25 3.97
C ALA A 154 0.61 2.01 3.44
N ILE A 155 0.48 0.88 4.14
CA ILE A 155 1.15 -0.38 3.86
C ILE A 155 0.17 -1.55 3.87
N GLY A 156 0.57 -2.69 3.32
CA GLY A 156 -0.20 -3.93 3.24
C GLY A 156 -1.27 -3.93 2.16
N SER A 157 -2.12 -4.97 2.14
CA SER A 157 -3.10 -5.25 1.08
C SER A 157 -4.06 -4.09 0.80
N GLY A 158 -4.47 -3.36 1.84
CA GLY A 158 -5.39 -2.22 1.73
C GLY A 158 -4.72 -0.87 1.41
N SER A 159 -3.40 -0.82 1.26
CA SER A 159 -2.63 0.43 1.13
C SER A 159 -3.11 1.33 0.01
N ARG A 160 -3.42 0.77 -1.18
CA ARG A 160 -3.89 1.54 -2.34
C ARG A 160 -5.23 2.23 -2.09
N HIS A 161 -6.16 1.55 -1.40
CA HIS A 161 -7.45 2.14 -1.03
C HIS A 161 -7.27 3.28 -0.03
N ALA A 162 -6.43 3.08 1.00
CA ALA A 162 -6.12 4.12 1.96
C ALA A 162 -5.44 5.33 1.32
N GLN A 163 -4.40 5.12 0.51
CA GLN A 163 -3.68 6.18 -0.20
C GLN A 163 -4.61 6.99 -1.11
N SER A 164 -5.52 6.34 -1.84
CA SER A 164 -6.49 7.01 -2.69
C SER A 164 -7.36 8.01 -1.90
N GLN A 165 -7.75 7.68 -0.66
CA GLN A 165 -8.53 8.58 0.18
C GLN A 165 -7.74 9.82 0.58
N PHE A 166 -6.46 9.67 0.97
CA PHE A 166 -5.59 10.80 1.27
C PHE A 166 -5.36 11.69 0.04
N MET A 167 -5.13 11.09 -1.12
CA MET A 167 -4.93 11.82 -2.39
C MET A 167 -6.17 12.58 -2.83
N LEU A 168 -7.36 11.96 -2.78
CA LEU A 168 -8.64 12.61 -3.10
C LEU A 168 -8.95 13.77 -2.15
N ALA A 169 -8.61 13.63 -0.87
CA ALA A 169 -8.75 14.69 0.12
C ALA A 169 -7.67 15.77 -0.01
N ARG A 170 -6.69 15.61 -0.91
CA ARG A 170 -5.52 16.50 -1.03
C ARG A 170 -4.81 16.69 0.31
N HIS A 171 -4.76 15.61 1.10
CA HIS A 171 -4.11 15.63 2.41
C HIS A 171 -2.61 15.83 2.25
N GLY A 172 -2.00 16.53 3.22
CA GLY A 172 -0.57 16.75 3.28
C GLY A 172 -0.13 17.18 4.67
N ARG A 173 1.16 17.41 4.84
CA ARG A 173 1.82 17.70 6.13
C ARG A 173 1.18 18.86 6.93
N LEU A 174 0.57 19.81 6.25
CA LEU A 174 -0.05 21.01 6.87
C LEU A 174 -1.54 20.85 7.18
N ALA A 175 -2.10 19.66 6.96
CA ALA A 175 -3.50 19.39 7.27
C ALA A 175 -3.77 19.50 8.78
N LYS A 176 -4.99 19.92 9.12
CA LYS A 176 -5.40 20.04 10.52
C LYS A 176 -5.54 18.68 11.18
N GLN A 177 -5.27 18.62 12.47
CA GLN A 177 -5.33 17.38 13.23
C GLN A 177 -6.72 16.72 13.15
N GLU A 178 -7.80 17.49 13.24
CA GLU A 178 -9.17 16.97 13.19
C GLU A 178 -9.50 16.34 11.84
N GLU A 179 -9.03 16.95 10.76
CA GLU A 179 -9.16 16.42 9.41
C GLU A 179 -8.35 15.13 9.25
N THR A 180 -7.11 15.13 9.75
CA THR A 180 -6.20 13.98 9.71
C THR A 180 -6.79 12.79 10.46
N ILE A 181 -7.31 13.00 11.67
CA ILE A 181 -7.93 11.93 12.48
C ILE A 181 -9.11 11.29 11.73
N LEU A 182 -10.05 12.12 11.24
CA LEU A 182 -11.22 11.60 10.53
C LEU A 182 -10.85 10.94 9.21
N LEU A 183 -9.89 11.51 8.47
CA LEU A 183 -9.44 10.97 7.20
C LEU A 183 -8.69 9.65 7.39
N THR A 184 -7.80 9.55 8.37
CA THR A 184 -7.06 8.33 8.70
C THR A 184 -8.03 7.20 9.06
N TYR A 185 -9.02 7.47 9.93
CA TYR A 185 -10.05 6.50 10.26
C TYR A 185 -10.85 6.06 9.02
N SER A 186 -11.32 7.02 8.22
CA SER A 186 -12.07 6.72 6.99
C SER A 186 -11.23 5.93 5.98
N SER A 187 -9.96 6.28 5.81
CA SER A 187 -9.03 5.57 4.91
C SER A 187 -8.84 4.12 5.32
N LYS A 188 -8.73 3.85 6.64
CA LYS A 188 -8.71 2.48 7.17
C LYS A 188 -10.02 1.75 6.83
N LYS A 189 -11.18 2.38 7.01
CA LYS A 189 -12.49 1.77 6.69
C LYS A 189 -12.63 1.46 5.19
N TYR A 190 -12.17 2.33 4.30
CA TYR A 190 -12.15 2.04 2.88
C TYR A 190 -11.16 0.93 2.49
N SER A 191 -10.07 0.78 3.26
CA SER A 191 -9.10 -0.30 3.03
C SER A 191 -9.65 -1.68 3.35
N GLU A 192 -10.73 -1.80 4.14
CA GLU A 192 -11.42 -3.05 4.45
C GLU A 192 -12.07 -3.72 3.21
N ALA A 193 -12.19 -2.98 2.10
CA ALA A 193 -12.61 -3.56 0.82
C ALA A 193 -11.56 -4.50 0.21
N ALA A 194 -10.29 -4.41 0.66
CA ALA A 194 -9.22 -5.29 0.18
C ALA A 194 -9.23 -6.63 0.94
N PRO A 195 -9.01 -7.76 0.24
CA PRO A 195 -8.85 -9.06 0.90
C PRO A 195 -7.74 -9.03 1.96
N GLY A 196 -7.97 -9.69 3.08
CA GLY A 196 -7.00 -9.77 4.16
C GLY A 196 -6.93 -8.54 5.07
N VAL A 197 -7.81 -7.56 4.91
CA VAL A 197 -7.91 -6.41 5.82
C VAL A 197 -9.07 -6.60 6.78
N GLY A 198 -8.76 -6.78 8.08
CA GLY A 198 -9.75 -6.95 9.13
C GLY A 198 -10.50 -5.66 9.51
N GLU A 199 -11.64 -5.79 10.19
CA GLU A 199 -12.48 -4.67 10.61
C GLU A 199 -11.97 -3.98 11.89
N ALA A 200 -11.19 -4.67 12.71
CA ALA A 200 -10.61 -4.10 13.92
C ALA A 200 -9.69 -2.91 13.60
N THR A 201 -9.76 -1.87 14.42
CA THR A 201 -9.01 -0.64 14.21
C THR A 201 -8.29 -0.25 15.48
N ASP A 202 -6.95 -0.29 15.43
CA ASP A 202 -6.09 0.32 16.42
C ASP A 202 -5.68 1.71 15.91
N MET A 203 -5.73 2.71 16.76
CA MET A 203 -5.37 4.07 16.41
C MET A 203 -4.54 4.73 17.49
N PHE A 204 -3.46 5.38 17.09
CA PHE A 204 -2.54 6.10 17.94
C PHE A 204 -2.46 7.56 17.52
N SER A 205 -2.24 8.43 18.49
CA SER A 205 -1.80 9.79 18.25
C SER A 205 -0.46 10.01 18.97
N ILE A 206 0.50 10.58 18.26
CA ILE A 206 1.84 10.85 18.76
C ILE A 206 2.05 12.35 18.79
N GLY A 207 2.54 12.87 19.89
CA GLY A 207 2.78 14.31 20.06
C GLY A 207 1.61 15.04 20.73
N PRO A 208 1.65 16.41 20.71
CA PRO A 208 2.60 17.30 20.00
C PRO A 208 3.99 17.40 20.64
N VAL A 209 4.18 16.86 21.86
CA VAL A 209 5.45 16.90 22.59
C VAL A 209 6.18 15.58 22.44
N ILE A 210 7.51 15.62 22.33
CA ILE A 210 8.35 14.42 22.36
C ILE A 210 8.08 13.66 23.67
N GLY A 211 7.97 12.32 23.57
CA GLY A 211 7.65 11.47 24.72
C GLY A 211 6.18 11.33 25.04
N SER A 212 5.29 11.94 24.25
CA SER A 212 3.86 11.79 24.40
C SER A 212 3.22 11.02 23.26
N HIS A 213 2.50 9.96 23.59
CA HIS A 213 1.59 9.27 22.70
C HIS A 213 0.36 8.82 23.48
N PHE A 214 -0.75 8.64 22.80
CA PHE A 214 -1.95 8.07 23.40
C PHE A 214 -2.65 7.13 22.41
N ILE A 215 -3.22 6.09 22.97
CA ILE A 215 -4.08 5.17 22.21
C ILE A 215 -5.47 5.79 22.14
N VAL A 216 -6.03 5.88 20.94
CA VAL A 216 -7.39 6.35 20.74
C VAL A 216 -8.35 5.27 21.23
N GLY A 217 -8.99 5.54 22.36
CA GLY A 217 -9.87 4.56 23.03
C GLY A 217 -11.17 4.28 22.28
N GLU A 218 -11.79 3.16 22.63
CA GLU A 218 -13.02 2.67 22.02
C GLU A 218 -14.17 3.69 21.95
N PRO A 219 -14.42 4.58 22.93
CA PRO A 219 -15.46 5.62 22.81
C PRO A 219 -15.23 6.55 21.64
N ILE A 220 -13.99 7.01 21.43
CA ILE A 220 -13.63 7.90 20.33
C ILE A 220 -13.76 7.16 18.99
N LEU A 221 -13.29 5.91 18.93
CA LEU A 221 -13.44 5.07 17.73
C LEU A 221 -14.91 4.87 17.33
N LYS A 222 -15.81 4.65 18.31
CA LYS A 222 -17.27 4.58 18.07
C LYS A 222 -17.84 5.88 17.51
N ASP A 223 -17.36 7.03 17.96
CA ASP A 223 -17.82 8.31 17.43
C ASP A 223 -17.27 8.57 16.02
N LEU A 224 -16.01 8.22 15.75
CA LEU A 224 -15.43 8.24 14.40
C LEU A 224 -16.20 7.33 13.44
N GLU A 225 -16.61 6.15 13.89
CA GLU A 225 -17.45 5.23 13.12
C GLU A 225 -18.80 5.84 12.77
N LYS A 226 -19.48 6.51 13.72
CA LYS A 226 -20.74 7.21 13.46
C LYS A 226 -20.55 8.35 12.45
N MET A 227 -19.43 9.10 12.55
CA MET A 227 -19.10 10.17 11.62
C MET A 227 -18.85 9.64 10.21
N HIS A 228 -18.06 8.57 10.10
CA HIS A 228 -17.77 7.89 8.84
C HIS A 228 -19.05 7.38 8.18
N ARG A 229 -19.91 6.63 8.90
CA ARG A 229 -21.19 6.12 8.38
C ARG A 229 -22.13 7.24 7.91
N ARG A 230 -22.18 8.37 8.62
CA ARG A 230 -22.96 9.54 8.18
C ARG A 230 -22.42 10.14 6.88
N ARG A 231 -21.09 10.18 6.72
CA ARG A 231 -20.43 10.64 5.50
C ARG A 231 -20.77 9.72 4.32
N VAL A 232 -20.60 8.41 4.45
CA VAL A 232 -20.92 7.41 3.42
C VAL A 232 -22.39 7.53 2.97
N LYS A 233 -23.35 7.62 3.92
CA LYS A 233 -24.77 7.82 3.57
C LYS A 233 -25.02 9.10 2.76
N ARG A 234 -24.31 10.19 3.03
CA ARG A 234 -24.43 11.42 2.26
C ARG A 234 -23.87 11.28 0.85
N GLU A 235 -22.71 10.61 0.72
CA GLU A 235 -22.09 10.30 -0.56
C GLU A 235 -22.99 9.41 -1.43
N GLU A 236 -23.61 8.37 -0.85
CA GLU A 236 -24.58 7.53 -1.54
C GLU A 236 -25.82 8.31 -2.01
N ALA A 237 -26.36 9.20 -1.15
CA ALA A 237 -27.50 10.02 -1.50
C ALA A 237 -27.17 10.99 -2.65
N ALA A 238 -25.98 11.60 -2.63
CA ALA A 238 -25.48 12.46 -3.70
C ALA A 238 -25.33 11.68 -5.00
N LEU A 239 -24.73 10.49 -4.95
CA LEU A 239 -24.58 9.61 -6.11
C LEU A 239 -25.93 9.26 -6.73
N ARG A 240 -26.95 8.86 -5.92
CA ARG A 240 -28.29 8.56 -6.42
C ARG A 240 -28.94 9.73 -7.13
N LYS A 241 -28.69 10.97 -6.64
CA LYS A 241 -29.17 12.19 -7.32
C LYS A 241 -28.49 12.36 -8.68
N SER A 242 -27.16 12.28 -8.72
CA SER A 242 -26.40 12.38 -9.98
C SER A 242 -26.78 11.31 -11.00
N VAL A 243 -27.02 10.06 -10.57
CA VAL A 243 -27.51 8.98 -11.45
C VAL A 243 -28.84 9.34 -12.10
N LYS A 244 -29.78 9.95 -11.38
CA LYS A 244 -31.05 10.42 -11.97
C LYS A 244 -30.81 11.51 -13.01
N GLU A 245 -29.92 12.47 -12.74
CA GLU A 245 -29.56 13.53 -13.71
C GLU A 245 -28.95 12.94 -14.99
N VAL A 246 -28.05 11.97 -14.86
CA VAL A 246 -27.44 11.25 -16.02
C VAL A 246 -28.52 10.46 -16.77
N HIS A 247 -29.48 9.84 -16.09
CA HIS A 247 -30.58 9.11 -16.74
C HIS A 247 -31.43 10.06 -17.63
N GLU A 248 -31.81 11.20 -17.12
CA GLU A 248 -32.55 12.21 -17.91
C GLU A 248 -31.74 12.73 -19.12
N TYR A 249 -30.45 12.89 -18.95
CA TYR A 249 -29.55 13.27 -20.04
C TYR A 249 -29.46 12.17 -21.12
N THR A 250 -29.26 10.91 -20.74
CA THR A 250 -29.20 9.79 -21.68
C THR A 250 -30.50 9.58 -22.43
N LYS A 251 -31.64 9.79 -21.75
CA LYS A 251 -32.97 9.72 -22.40
C LYS A 251 -33.11 10.79 -23.51
N LYS A 252 -32.70 12.03 -23.25
CA LYS A 252 -32.71 13.09 -24.27
C LYS A 252 -31.84 12.74 -25.47
N LEU A 253 -30.63 12.22 -25.24
CA LEU A 253 -29.72 11.79 -26.31
C LEU A 253 -30.36 10.67 -27.17
N GLN A 254 -31.04 9.70 -26.56
CA GLN A 254 -31.74 8.63 -27.27
C GLN A 254 -32.91 9.17 -28.11
N GLU A 255 -33.68 10.13 -27.58
CA GLU A 255 -34.76 10.78 -28.33
C GLU A 255 -34.24 11.58 -29.54
N GLU A 256 -33.13 12.31 -29.38
CA GLU A 256 -32.47 13.03 -30.48
C GLU A 256 -31.93 12.07 -31.55
N ALA A 257 -31.25 11.00 -31.12
CA ALA A 257 -30.75 9.97 -32.04
C ALA A 257 -31.90 9.31 -32.83
N ALA A 258 -33.02 9.03 -32.17
CA ALA A 258 -34.20 8.48 -32.84
C ALA A 258 -34.84 9.44 -33.82
N LYS A 259 -34.84 10.75 -33.55
CA LYS A 259 -35.33 11.78 -34.49
C LYS A 259 -34.42 11.88 -35.74
N LEU A 260 -33.10 11.85 -35.53
CA LEU A 260 -32.14 11.87 -36.64
C LEU A 260 -32.26 10.62 -37.54
N ALA A 261 -32.41 9.45 -36.96
CA ALA A 261 -32.59 8.19 -37.70
C ALA A 261 -33.90 8.19 -38.54
N LYS A 262 -34.99 8.72 -38.00
CA LYS A 262 -36.25 8.88 -38.75
C LYS A 262 -36.14 9.90 -39.87
N GLY A 263 -35.41 11.00 -39.67
CA GLY A 263 -35.15 12.01 -40.70
C GLY A 263 -34.33 11.48 -41.86
N GLN A 264 -33.33 10.64 -41.57
CA GLN A 264 -32.54 9.99 -42.63
C GLN A 264 -33.33 8.94 -43.43
N GLN A 265 -34.22 8.19 -42.80
CA GLN A 265 -35.09 7.26 -43.52
C GLN A 265 -36.12 7.98 -44.40
N ALA A 266 -36.65 9.12 -44.00
CA ALA A 266 -37.56 9.91 -44.81
C ALA A 266 -36.84 10.50 -46.08
N SER A 267 -35.60 10.90 -45.98
CA SER A 267 -34.82 11.43 -47.10
C SER A 267 -34.39 10.38 -48.12
N VAL A 268 -34.33 9.09 -47.72
CA VAL A 268 -34.00 7.98 -48.65
C VAL A 268 -35.22 7.54 -49.46
N ILE A 269 -36.43 7.76 -48.94
CA ILE A 269 -37.69 7.41 -49.65
C ILE A 269 -38.06 8.44 -50.71
N ASP A 270 -37.71 9.70 -50.57
CA ASP A 270 -38.02 10.77 -51.50
C ASP A 270 -36.99 10.90 -52.67
N GLY A 271 -35.86 10.17 -52.58
CA GLY A 271 -34.80 10.16 -53.63
C GLY A 271 -34.89 9.08 -54.69
N GLY A 272 -36.00 8.29 -54.70
CA GLY A 272 -36.17 7.11 -55.57
C GLY A 272 -36.88 7.36 -56.89
N SER A 273 -36.37 8.27 -57.75
CA SER A 273 -36.70 8.24 -59.20
C SER A 273 -35.55 8.86 -59.97
N ALA A 274 -34.62 8.04 -60.43
CA ALA A 274 -33.70 8.41 -61.49
C ALA A 274 -33.84 7.45 -62.65
N PRO A 275 -33.90 7.94 -63.89
CA PRO A 275 -34.19 7.14 -65.08
C PRO A 275 -32.99 6.28 -65.50
N THR A 276 -33.34 5.07 -65.88
CA THR A 276 -32.48 4.18 -66.64
C THR A 276 -32.16 4.82 -68.03
N ASP A 277 -30.89 5.04 -68.29
CA ASP A 277 -30.41 5.03 -69.70
C ASP A 277 -29.12 4.20 -69.72
N GLY A 278 -29.19 3.20 -70.64
CA GLY A 278 -28.16 2.25 -70.88
C GLY A 278 -27.06 2.83 -71.83
N ALA A 279 -25.88 2.35 -71.60
CA ALA A 279 -24.91 2.12 -72.66
C ALA A 279 -23.86 1.14 -72.15
N GLY A 280 -23.81 -0.02 -72.84
CA GLY A 280 -22.78 -1.02 -72.65
C GLY A 280 -21.42 -0.53 -73.23
N VAL A 281 -20.41 -1.25 -72.86
CA VAL A 281 -19.24 -1.66 -73.64
C VAL A 281 -18.17 -2.18 -72.65
N SER A 282 -17.98 -3.50 -72.67
CA SER A 282 -16.82 -4.23 -73.19
C SER A 282 -15.51 -4.20 -72.40
N ASN A 283 -15.21 -5.43 -71.89
CA ASN A 283 -13.92 -6.16 -71.96
C ASN A 283 -12.59 -5.52 -71.49
N ASN A 284 -11.86 -6.01 -70.63
CA ASN A 284 -11.03 -7.22 -70.62
C ASN A 284 -9.89 -7.07 -69.55
N PRO A 285 -9.34 -8.11 -69.06
CA PRO A 285 -8.41 -8.03 -67.88
C PRO A 285 -6.94 -7.99 -68.37
N LYS A 286 -6.08 -7.39 -67.59
CA LYS A 286 -4.64 -7.73 -67.64
C LYS A 286 -4.03 -7.77 -66.21
N LYS A 287 -3.36 -8.88 -66.05
CA LYS A 287 -2.39 -9.23 -65.03
C LYS A 287 -1.25 -8.19 -64.89
N GLY A 288 -0.75 -8.07 -63.71
CA GLY A 288 0.49 -7.45 -63.34
C GLY A 288 0.70 -7.59 -61.83
#